data_9969e25d0631a28b4e204ffb5e688bdf
#
_entry.id   9969e25d0631a28b4e204ffb5e688bdf
#
_cell.length_a   1.000
_cell.length_b   1.000
_cell.length_c   1.000
_cell.angle_alpha   90.00
_cell.angle_beta   90.00
_cell.angle_gamma   90.00
#
_symmetry.space_group_name_H-M   'P 1'
#
loop_
_entity.id
_entity.type
_entity.pdbx_description
1 polymer ?
#
loop_
_entity_poly.entity_id
_entity_poly.type
_entity_poly.pdbx_seq_one_letter_code
_entity_poly.pdbx_strand_id
1 'polypeptide(L)'
;MQKRHTDRKMYFRDLEITSKEFYISYLSDFTELTPKSRILEVGCGEGGNLVPFAQLGCKVTGIDIAECRIKDAKAYFSEINNHATFVCSDFMQYPVPCNEEDKYDVILLHDVIEHVPTKEPFLTHLRKFMKTKGVLFVGFPAWQMPFGGHQQICRSKLCSHLPFIHMLPNPLYRLLLKTCNEEKGTMNELMSIKECRTSIELFERLIHQCGFSVTDQKLWFINPHYKQKFHLTPRLLPHWVWKVKYIRNFFTTSCWYILNISIVD
;
A
#
# COMPACT_ATOMS: atom_id res chain seq x y z
N MET A 1 -8.02 7.85 18.46
CA MET A 1 -7.11 7.99 17.30
C MET A 1 -5.73 7.46 17.68
N GLN A 2 -5.11 6.65 16.85
CA GLN A 2 -3.76 6.11 17.13
C GLN A 2 -2.70 7.19 16.94
N LYS A 3 -1.61 7.17 17.75
CA LYS A 3 -0.53 8.18 17.74
C LYS A 3 0.04 8.44 16.32
N ARG A 4 0.16 7.41 15.47
CA ARG A 4 0.66 7.53 14.09
C ARG A 4 -0.16 8.46 13.17
N HIS A 5 -1.46 8.68 13.48
CA HIS A 5 -2.30 9.61 12.72
C HIS A 5 -2.07 11.06 13.13
N THR A 6 -1.44 11.28 14.28
CA THR A 6 -1.10 12.61 14.82
C THR A 6 0.40 12.90 14.76
N ASP A 7 1.25 11.87 14.88
CA ASP A 7 2.70 11.97 14.78
C ASP A 7 3.18 11.39 13.43
N ARG A 8 3.18 12.24 12.40
CA ARG A 8 3.55 11.86 11.03
C ARG A 8 5.03 11.50 10.90
N LYS A 9 5.89 12.13 11.71
CA LYS A 9 7.33 11.83 11.71
C LYS A 9 7.63 10.45 12.30
N MET A 10 6.90 10.05 13.34
CA MET A 10 6.98 8.69 13.87
C MET A 10 6.53 7.68 12.81
N TYR A 11 5.41 7.96 12.12
CA TYR A 11 4.93 7.07 11.05
C TYR A 11 5.93 6.93 9.90
N PHE A 12 6.54 8.03 9.47
CA PHE A 12 7.63 8.01 8.47
C PHE A 12 8.76 7.07 8.88
N ARG A 13 9.23 7.15 10.13
CA ARG A 13 10.29 6.27 10.65
C ARG A 13 9.86 4.81 10.74
N ASP A 14 8.63 4.54 11.15
CA ASP A 14 8.10 3.18 11.21
C ASP A 14 8.05 2.54 9.82
N LEU A 15 7.70 3.30 8.78
CA LEU A 15 7.73 2.85 7.38
C LEU A 15 9.18 2.62 6.89
N GLU A 16 10.10 3.54 7.20
CA GLU A 16 11.54 3.38 6.89
C GLU A 16 12.07 2.06 7.45
N ILE A 17 11.84 1.79 8.75
CA ILE A 17 12.31 0.58 9.39
C ILE A 17 11.66 -0.66 8.77
N THR A 18 10.35 -0.63 8.52
CA THR A 18 9.63 -1.74 7.88
C THR A 18 10.16 -2.03 6.48
N SER A 19 10.37 -0.98 5.69
CA SER A 19 10.90 -1.09 4.34
C SER A 19 12.33 -1.66 4.34
N LYS A 20 13.19 -1.16 5.23
CA LYS A 20 14.57 -1.64 5.39
C LYS A 20 14.64 -3.11 5.79
N GLU A 21 13.84 -3.52 6.76
CA GLU A 21 13.88 -4.89 7.30
C GLU A 21 13.21 -5.92 6.38
N PHE A 22 12.20 -5.52 5.62
CA PHE A 22 11.34 -6.47 4.90
C PHE A 22 11.25 -6.23 3.40
N TYR A 23 11.09 -4.97 2.91
CA TYR A 23 10.88 -4.73 1.48
C TYR A 23 12.17 -4.89 0.69
N ILE A 24 13.28 -4.34 1.18
CA ILE A 24 14.59 -4.49 0.54
C ILE A 24 14.93 -5.97 0.36
N SER A 25 14.89 -6.75 1.46
CA SER A 25 15.21 -8.18 1.41
C SER A 25 14.26 -8.93 0.46
N TYR A 26 12.96 -8.65 0.53
CA TYR A 26 11.98 -9.35 -0.30
C TYR A 26 12.15 -9.03 -1.79
N LEU A 27 12.39 -7.76 -2.14
CA LEU A 27 12.59 -7.35 -3.53
C LEU A 27 13.92 -7.84 -4.10
N SER A 28 14.97 -7.93 -3.28
CA SER A 28 16.29 -8.39 -3.72
C SER A 28 16.29 -9.84 -4.19
N ASP A 29 15.28 -10.64 -3.83
CA ASP A 29 15.12 -12.01 -4.36
C ASP A 29 14.65 -12.02 -5.84
N PHE A 30 14.12 -10.88 -6.35
CA PHE A 30 13.49 -10.81 -7.68
C PHE A 30 14.12 -9.76 -8.62
N THR A 31 14.88 -8.83 -8.08
CA THR A 31 15.54 -7.77 -8.87
C THR A 31 16.79 -7.27 -8.15
N GLU A 32 17.79 -6.89 -8.93
CA GLU A 32 18.98 -6.26 -8.40
C GLU A 32 18.74 -4.77 -8.11
N LEU A 33 19.04 -4.35 -6.87
CA LEU A 33 18.93 -2.96 -6.44
C LEU A 33 20.30 -2.29 -6.51
N THR A 34 20.51 -1.42 -7.49
CA THR A 34 21.78 -0.73 -7.72
C THR A 34 21.58 0.80 -7.77
N PRO A 35 22.64 1.59 -7.72
CA PRO A 35 22.54 3.05 -7.90
C PRO A 35 21.95 3.49 -9.27
N LYS A 36 21.87 2.57 -10.24
CA LYS A 36 21.21 2.83 -11.53
C LYS A 36 19.71 2.53 -11.49
N SER A 37 19.25 1.76 -10.51
CA SER A 37 17.85 1.37 -10.39
C SER A 37 16.95 2.57 -10.13
N ARG A 38 15.85 2.64 -10.84
CA ARG A 38 14.80 3.66 -10.71
C ARG A 38 13.62 3.07 -9.96
N ILE A 39 13.28 3.66 -8.82
CA ILE A 39 12.21 3.20 -7.94
C ILE A 39 11.10 4.25 -7.94
N LEU A 40 9.86 3.82 -8.11
CA LEU A 40 8.67 4.65 -7.99
C LEU A 40 7.82 4.15 -6.83
N GLU A 41 7.35 5.03 -5.97
CA GLU A 41 6.24 4.73 -5.05
C GLU A 41 5.03 5.58 -5.42
N VAL A 42 3.91 4.92 -5.72
CA VAL A 42 2.63 5.57 -5.97
C VAL A 42 1.83 5.59 -4.67
N GLY A 43 1.35 6.77 -4.27
CA GLY A 43 0.76 7.00 -2.96
C GLY A 43 1.81 6.99 -1.86
N CYS A 44 2.95 7.64 -2.09
CA CYS A 44 4.13 7.56 -1.21
C CYS A 44 3.93 8.21 0.18
N GLY A 45 2.87 8.98 0.38
CA GLY A 45 2.70 9.73 1.61
C GLY A 45 3.92 10.59 1.92
N GLU A 46 4.47 10.41 3.12
CA GLU A 46 5.67 11.09 3.59
C GLU A 46 6.98 10.44 3.09
N GLY A 47 6.91 9.38 2.27
CA GLY A 47 8.07 8.77 1.61
C GLY A 47 8.92 7.83 2.47
N GLY A 48 8.45 7.41 3.64
CA GLY A 48 9.23 6.57 4.55
C GLY A 48 9.70 5.26 3.91
N ASN A 49 8.88 4.61 3.10
CA ASN A 49 9.26 3.38 2.39
C ASN A 49 10.40 3.57 1.40
N LEU A 50 10.59 4.79 0.85
CA LEU A 50 11.62 5.08 -0.15
C LEU A 50 13.01 5.30 0.46
N VAL A 51 13.10 5.58 1.76
CA VAL A 51 14.38 5.92 2.43
C VAL A 51 15.44 4.83 2.23
N PRO A 52 15.18 3.53 2.48
CA PRO A 52 16.20 2.50 2.32
C PRO A 52 16.70 2.36 0.87
N PHE A 53 15.82 2.58 -0.12
CA PHE A 53 16.22 2.55 -1.53
C PHE A 53 17.12 3.73 -1.88
N ALA A 54 16.80 4.93 -1.38
CA ALA A 54 17.66 6.10 -1.54
C ALA A 54 19.02 5.91 -0.85
N GLN A 55 19.06 5.26 0.32
CA GLN A 55 20.30 4.90 1.02
C GLN A 55 21.16 3.90 0.25
N LEU A 56 20.56 3.03 -0.59
CA LEU A 56 21.28 2.16 -1.52
C LEU A 56 21.77 2.91 -2.78
N GLY A 57 21.49 4.21 -2.88
CA GLY A 57 21.86 5.04 -4.03
C GLY A 57 20.89 4.96 -5.20
N CYS A 58 19.77 4.26 -5.09
CA CYS A 58 18.76 4.18 -6.14
C CYS A 58 18.15 5.57 -6.45
N LYS A 59 17.70 5.76 -7.69
CA LYS A 59 16.95 6.96 -8.09
C LYS A 59 15.49 6.80 -7.68
N VAL A 60 15.08 7.45 -6.59
CA VAL A 60 13.74 7.28 -6.04
C VAL A 60 12.81 8.42 -6.40
N THR A 61 11.57 8.07 -6.76
CA THR A 61 10.48 9.01 -7.05
C THR A 61 9.27 8.63 -6.22
N GLY A 62 8.69 9.58 -5.51
CA GLY A 62 7.42 9.42 -4.79
C GLY A 62 6.34 10.32 -5.37
N ILE A 63 5.16 9.77 -5.60
CA ILE A 63 3.97 10.50 -6.08
C ILE A 63 2.87 10.35 -5.04
N ASP A 64 2.27 11.45 -4.63
CA ASP A 64 1.07 11.47 -3.78
C ASP A 64 0.18 12.66 -4.17
N ILE A 65 -1.13 12.50 -4.00
CA ILE A 65 -2.10 13.55 -4.28
C ILE A 65 -2.17 14.60 -3.17
N ALA A 66 -1.74 14.25 -1.96
CA ALA A 66 -1.81 15.11 -0.79
C ALA A 66 -0.58 16.04 -0.69
N GLU A 67 -0.77 17.32 -0.99
CA GLU A 67 0.29 18.33 -0.97
C GLU A 67 1.02 18.42 0.39
N CYS A 68 0.27 18.32 1.49
CA CYS A 68 0.85 18.35 2.83
C CYS A 68 1.83 17.20 3.05
N ARG A 69 1.49 15.98 2.58
CA ARG A 69 2.37 14.81 2.69
C ARG A 69 3.64 14.95 1.85
N ILE A 70 3.52 15.47 0.63
CA ILE A 70 4.67 15.75 -0.24
C ILE A 70 5.59 16.80 0.38
N LYS A 71 5.03 17.81 1.02
CA LYS A 71 5.82 18.82 1.75
C LYS A 71 6.60 18.19 2.90
N ASP A 72 5.94 17.34 3.69
CA ASP A 72 6.57 16.63 4.80
C ASP A 72 7.64 15.64 4.28
N ALA A 73 7.38 14.92 3.18
CA ALA A 73 8.35 14.02 2.55
C ALA A 73 9.64 14.76 2.17
N LYS A 74 9.54 15.91 1.52
CA LYS A 74 10.69 16.74 1.14
C LYS A 74 11.46 17.20 2.38
N ALA A 75 10.75 17.63 3.44
CA ALA A 75 11.36 18.06 4.69
C ALA A 75 12.10 16.91 5.39
N TYR A 76 11.47 15.74 5.52
CA TYR A 76 12.07 14.59 6.19
C TYR A 76 13.29 14.04 5.44
N PHE A 77 13.24 13.99 4.10
CA PHE A 77 14.39 13.58 3.29
C PHE A 77 15.56 14.57 3.41
N SER A 78 15.28 15.87 3.48
CA SER A 78 16.30 16.89 3.74
C SER A 78 16.94 16.72 5.12
N GLU A 79 16.15 16.44 6.17
CA GLU A 79 16.65 16.22 7.53
C GLU A 79 17.61 15.02 7.64
N ILE A 80 17.35 13.95 6.87
CA ILE A 80 18.21 12.76 6.86
C ILE A 80 19.31 12.83 5.79
N ASN A 81 19.48 13.98 5.16
CA ASN A 81 20.47 14.24 4.10
C ASN A 81 20.39 13.21 2.96
N ASN A 82 19.18 12.90 2.52
CA ASN A 82 18.89 11.97 1.44
C ASN A 82 18.16 12.67 0.29
N HIS A 83 18.21 12.08 -0.91
CA HIS A 83 17.66 12.68 -2.12
C HIS A 83 16.57 11.81 -2.72
N ALA A 84 15.46 12.46 -3.09
CA ALA A 84 14.35 11.85 -3.81
C ALA A 84 13.60 12.91 -4.64
N THR A 85 12.92 12.49 -5.68
CA THR A 85 11.99 13.33 -6.42
C THR A 85 10.60 13.11 -5.84
N PHE A 86 9.98 14.15 -5.28
CA PHE A 86 8.60 14.11 -4.76
C PHE A 86 7.68 14.98 -5.60
N VAL A 87 6.60 14.38 -6.11
CA VAL A 87 5.63 15.00 -7.00
C VAL A 87 4.25 14.98 -6.37
N CYS A 88 3.62 16.15 -6.22
CA CYS A 88 2.21 16.26 -5.85
C CYS A 88 1.36 16.17 -7.11
N SER A 89 0.72 15.03 -7.35
CA SER A 89 -0.11 14.80 -8.53
C SER A 89 -1.07 13.65 -8.33
N ASP A 90 -2.22 13.71 -9.00
CA ASP A 90 -2.99 12.51 -9.28
C ASP A 90 -2.15 11.61 -10.22
N PHE A 91 -1.89 10.37 -9.79
CA PHE A 91 -1.10 9.43 -10.57
C PHE A 91 -1.70 9.17 -11.95
N MET A 92 -3.02 9.19 -12.10
CA MET A 92 -3.68 9.00 -13.38
C MET A 92 -3.40 10.12 -14.39
N GLN A 93 -2.96 11.28 -13.92
CA GLN A 93 -2.58 12.44 -14.75
C GLN A 93 -1.06 12.58 -14.89
N TYR A 94 -0.29 11.79 -14.16
CA TYR A 94 1.17 11.87 -14.22
C TYR A 94 1.69 11.35 -15.58
N PRO A 95 2.61 12.08 -16.23
CA PRO A 95 3.07 11.73 -17.57
C PRO A 95 3.75 10.37 -17.61
N VAL A 96 3.30 9.51 -18.54
CA VAL A 96 3.92 8.21 -18.78
C VAL A 96 5.28 8.41 -19.44
N PRO A 97 6.36 7.77 -18.94
CA PRO A 97 7.67 7.83 -19.58
C PRO A 97 7.61 7.32 -21.04
N CYS A 98 8.19 8.09 -21.97
CA CYS A 98 8.18 7.74 -23.37
C CYS A 98 9.19 6.64 -23.72
N ASN A 99 10.34 6.62 -23.03
CA ASN A 99 11.42 5.67 -23.31
C ASN A 99 11.48 4.60 -22.23
N GLU A 100 11.94 3.40 -22.62
CA GLU A 100 12.11 2.27 -21.68
C GLU A 100 13.08 2.62 -20.54
N GLU A 101 14.13 3.38 -20.83
CA GLU A 101 15.15 3.81 -19.87
C GLU A 101 14.61 4.74 -18.78
N ASP A 102 13.55 5.51 -19.11
CA ASP A 102 12.90 6.43 -18.18
C ASP A 102 11.88 5.74 -17.26
N LYS A 103 11.48 4.53 -17.59
CA LYS A 103 10.60 3.71 -16.77
C LYS A 103 11.32 3.20 -15.51
N TYR A 104 10.57 2.55 -14.65
CA TYR A 104 11.02 2.13 -13.33
C TYR A 104 11.37 0.63 -13.29
N ASP A 105 12.47 0.33 -12.61
CA ASP A 105 12.90 -1.06 -12.33
C ASP A 105 12.02 -1.68 -11.26
N VAL A 106 11.62 -0.87 -10.25
CA VAL A 106 10.70 -1.28 -9.20
C VAL A 106 9.62 -0.22 -9.02
N ILE A 107 8.37 -0.66 -8.94
CA ILE A 107 7.26 0.18 -8.48
C ILE A 107 6.73 -0.38 -7.16
N LEU A 108 6.55 0.49 -6.18
CA LEU A 108 5.92 0.19 -4.89
C LEU A 108 4.49 0.75 -4.89
N LEU A 109 3.55 -0.09 -4.50
CA LEU A 109 2.14 0.25 -4.30
C LEU A 109 1.71 -0.31 -2.95
N HIS A 110 1.88 0.46 -1.88
CA HIS A 110 1.63 0.01 -0.52
C HIS A 110 0.50 0.80 0.14
N ASP A 111 -0.53 0.10 0.61
CA ASP A 111 -1.75 0.65 1.20
C ASP A 111 -2.43 1.73 0.31
N VAL A 112 -2.53 1.44 -1.00
CA VAL A 112 -3.13 2.33 -2.01
C VAL A 112 -4.29 1.66 -2.75
N ILE A 113 -4.11 0.42 -3.22
CA ILE A 113 -5.08 -0.23 -4.13
C ILE A 113 -6.45 -0.42 -3.49
N GLU A 114 -6.54 -0.52 -2.17
CA GLU A 114 -7.79 -0.60 -1.43
C GLU A 114 -8.57 0.73 -1.41
N HIS A 115 -7.92 1.83 -1.76
CA HIS A 115 -8.53 3.15 -1.87
C HIS A 115 -8.91 3.53 -3.31
N VAL A 116 -8.47 2.75 -4.30
CA VAL A 116 -8.72 3.04 -5.72
C VAL A 116 -10.08 2.47 -6.14
N PRO A 117 -11.07 3.32 -6.51
CA PRO A 117 -12.40 2.85 -6.93
C PRO A 117 -12.34 2.08 -8.26
N THR A 118 -11.62 2.61 -9.23
CA THR A 118 -11.47 2.06 -10.60
C THR A 118 -10.12 1.38 -10.75
N LYS A 119 -9.99 0.17 -10.21
CA LYS A 119 -8.70 -0.54 -10.11
C LYS A 119 -8.13 -0.96 -11.46
N GLU A 120 -8.98 -1.40 -12.39
CA GLU A 120 -8.53 -1.89 -13.70
C GLU A 120 -7.86 -0.78 -14.54
N PRO A 121 -8.47 0.40 -14.76
CA PRO A 121 -7.78 1.52 -15.42
C PRO A 121 -6.50 1.95 -14.70
N PHE A 122 -6.51 1.95 -13.37
CA PHE A 122 -5.35 2.32 -12.56
C PHE A 122 -4.18 1.34 -12.77
N LEU A 123 -4.42 0.03 -12.68
CA LEU A 123 -3.40 -1.00 -12.88
C LEU A 123 -2.89 -1.00 -14.33
N THR A 124 -3.78 -0.81 -15.32
CA THR A 124 -3.40 -0.69 -16.72
C THR A 124 -2.53 0.54 -16.96
N HIS A 125 -2.83 1.66 -16.31
CA HIS A 125 -2.00 2.87 -16.38
C HIS A 125 -0.64 2.63 -15.72
N LEU A 126 -0.62 2.07 -14.50
CA LEU A 126 0.58 1.78 -13.74
C LEU A 126 1.57 0.88 -14.52
N ARG A 127 1.05 -0.11 -15.23
CA ARG A 127 1.86 -1.01 -16.07
C ARG A 127 2.73 -0.25 -17.10
N LYS A 128 2.28 0.89 -17.59
CA LYS A 128 3.03 1.70 -18.58
C LYS A 128 4.30 2.32 -18.00
N PHE A 129 4.39 2.44 -16.68
CA PHE A 129 5.56 2.99 -15.96
C PHE A 129 6.62 1.93 -15.66
N MET A 130 6.30 0.65 -15.81
CA MET A 130 7.23 -0.45 -15.55
C MET A 130 8.15 -0.68 -16.74
N LYS A 131 9.41 -0.94 -16.49
CA LYS A 131 10.29 -1.55 -17.47
C LYS A 131 9.81 -2.96 -17.83
N THR A 132 10.18 -3.45 -19.00
CA THR A 132 9.81 -4.80 -19.47
C THR A 132 10.22 -5.90 -18.47
N LYS A 133 11.37 -5.76 -17.81
CA LYS A 133 11.85 -6.64 -16.74
C LYS A 133 11.63 -6.06 -15.34
N GLY A 134 10.81 -5.01 -15.23
CA GLY A 134 10.52 -4.35 -13.98
C GLY A 134 9.66 -5.20 -13.04
N VAL A 135 9.71 -4.87 -11.78
CA VAL A 135 8.97 -5.54 -10.70
C VAL A 135 7.98 -4.56 -10.07
N LEU A 136 6.74 -4.99 -9.89
CA LEU A 136 5.74 -4.27 -9.12
C LEU A 136 5.52 -4.99 -7.79
N PHE A 137 5.87 -4.32 -6.69
CA PHE A 137 5.48 -4.75 -5.35
C PHE A 137 4.15 -4.12 -4.97
N VAL A 138 3.19 -4.95 -4.60
CA VAL A 138 1.89 -4.49 -4.08
C VAL A 138 1.69 -5.02 -2.68
N GLY A 139 1.39 -4.11 -1.73
CA GLY A 139 1.02 -4.44 -0.36
C GLY A 139 -0.32 -3.82 0.00
N PHE A 140 -1.29 -4.60 0.50
CA PHE A 140 -2.58 -4.09 0.93
C PHE A 140 -3.25 -5.01 1.97
N PRO A 141 -4.10 -4.48 2.88
CA PRO A 141 -4.90 -5.30 3.78
C PRO A 141 -6.08 -5.93 3.03
N ALA A 142 -6.36 -7.22 3.29
CA ALA A 142 -7.56 -7.83 2.75
C ALA A 142 -8.82 -7.17 3.32
N TRP A 143 -9.81 -6.85 2.46
CA TRP A 143 -11.05 -6.17 2.89
C TRP A 143 -11.75 -6.84 4.07
N GLN A 144 -11.82 -8.17 4.09
CA GLN A 144 -12.55 -8.92 5.11
C GLN A 144 -11.80 -9.08 6.43
N MET A 145 -10.54 -8.66 6.53
CA MET A 145 -9.82 -8.77 7.80
C MET A 145 -10.47 -7.87 8.88
N PRO A 146 -10.25 -8.13 10.18
CA PRO A 146 -10.98 -7.45 11.27
C PRO A 146 -11.09 -5.93 11.18
N PHE A 147 -10.07 -5.30 10.61
CA PHE A 147 -9.96 -3.85 10.46
C PHE A 147 -9.75 -3.41 8.99
N GLY A 148 -10.16 -4.24 8.03
CA GLY A 148 -10.01 -3.96 6.59
C GLY A 148 -10.80 -2.75 6.09
N GLY A 149 -11.74 -2.27 6.86
CA GLY A 149 -12.49 -1.03 6.58
C GLY A 149 -11.82 0.23 7.14
N HIS A 150 -10.60 0.17 7.67
CA HIS A 150 -9.82 1.28 8.23
C HIS A 150 -10.52 2.02 9.39
N GLN A 151 -11.49 1.40 10.06
CA GLN A 151 -12.25 2.01 11.15
C GLN A 151 -11.39 2.48 12.34
N GLN A 152 -10.10 2.13 12.40
CA GLN A 152 -9.17 2.64 13.41
C GLN A 152 -8.95 4.17 13.33
N ILE A 153 -9.33 4.82 12.21
CA ILE A 153 -9.28 6.28 12.08
C ILE A 153 -10.41 6.97 12.86
N CYS A 154 -11.45 6.23 13.28
CA CYS A 154 -12.55 6.76 14.07
C CYS A 154 -12.07 7.41 15.37
N ARG A 155 -12.72 8.50 15.78
CA ARG A 155 -12.50 9.14 17.07
C ARG A 155 -13.10 8.35 18.22
N SER A 156 -14.27 7.76 17.99
CA SER A 156 -14.95 6.90 18.93
C SER A 156 -14.11 5.66 19.22
N LYS A 157 -13.84 5.40 20.51
CA LYS A 157 -13.17 4.17 20.93
C LYS A 157 -13.96 2.92 20.54
N LEU A 158 -15.30 2.99 20.57
CA LEU A 158 -16.15 1.88 20.15
C LEU A 158 -15.91 1.55 18.66
N CYS A 159 -16.07 2.51 17.76
CA CYS A 159 -15.89 2.28 16.33
C CYS A 159 -14.45 1.91 15.97
N SER A 160 -13.45 2.55 16.61
CA SER A 160 -12.05 2.31 16.28
C SER A 160 -11.48 0.97 16.76
N HIS A 161 -12.12 0.30 17.74
CA HIS A 161 -11.65 -0.97 18.31
C HIS A 161 -12.55 -2.16 18.00
N LEU A 162 -13.80 -1.94 17.54
CA LEU A 162 -14.71 -3.02 17.23
C LEU A 162 -14.38 -3.62 15.85
N PRO A 163 -13.99 -4.91 15.77
CA PRO A 163 -13.65 -5.54 14.51
C PRO A 163 -14.90 -5.75 13.63
N PHE A 164 -14.70 -5.84 12.33
CA PHE A 164 -15.72 -6.21 11.32
C PHE A 164 -16.90 -5.25 11.16
N ILE A 165 -16.95 -4.09 11.82
CA ILE A 165 -18.09 -3.16 11.68
C ILE A 165 -18.26 -2.64 10.25
N HIS A 166 -17.19 -2.57 9.47
CA HIS A 166 -17.22 -2.22 8.05
C HIS A 166 -17.99 -3.23 7.20
N MET A 167 -18.19 -4.47 7.68
CA MET A 167 -18.97 -5.49 6.98
C MET A 167 -20.49 -5.33 7.17
N LEU A 168 -20.93 -4.50 8.11
CA LEU A 168 -22.36 -4.20 8.29
C LEU A 168 -22.98 -3.65 6.98
N PRO A 169 -24.26 -3.90 6.69
CA PRO A 169 -24.98 -3.22 5.61
C PRO A 169 -24.82 -1.70 5.66
N ASN A 170 -24.76 -1.04 4.51
CA ASN A 170 -24.49 0.41 4.43
C ASN A 170 -25.36 1.26 5.36
N PRO A 171 -26.69 1.06 5.46
CA PRO A 171 -27.51 1.86 6.37
C PRO A 171 -27.12 1.68 7.84
N LEU A 172 -26.83 0.45 8.27
CA LEU A 172 -26.46 0.15 9.65
C LEU A 172 -25.08 0.69 9.98
N TYR A 173 -24.12 0.57 9.04
CA TYR A 173 -22.78 1.13 9.23
C TYR A 173 -22.80 2.65 9.34
N ARG A 174 -23.56 3.33 8.44
CA ARG A 174 -23.76 4.79 8.50
C ARG A 174 -24.43 5.21 9.82
N LEU A 175 -25.44 4.46 10.26
CA LEU A 175 -26.13 4.74 11.53
C LEU A 175 -25.16 4.63 12.71
N LEU A 176 -24.38 3.54 12.78
CA LEU A 176 -23.36 3.33 13.83
C LEU A 176 -22.36 4.50 13.87
N LEU A 177 -21.81 4.90 12.72
CA LEU A 177 -20.85 6.00 12.66
C LEU A 177 -21.48 7.33 13.10
N LYS A 178 -22.72 7.59 12.73
CA LYS A 178 -23.47 8.79 13.16
C LYS A 178 -23.75 8.80 14.66
N THR A 179 -24.20 7.67 15.24
CA THR A 179 -24.47 7.56 16.67
C THR A 179 -23.19 7.69 17.51
N CYS A 180 -22.04 7.34 16.94
CA CYS A 180 -20.72 7.54 17.53
C CYS A 180 -20.15 8.96 17.30
N ASN A 181 -20.90 9.89 16.70
CA ASN A 181 -20.49 11.26 16.42
C ASN A 181 -19.21 11.38 15.58
N GLU A 182 -19.03 10.48 14.61
CA GLU A 182 -17.92 10.58 13.68
C GLU A 182 -18.09 11.75 12.71
N GLU A 183 -16.99 12.41 12.35
CA GLU A 183 -16.99 13.51 11.41
C GLU A 183 -17.40 13.07 10.00
N LYS A 184 -18.07 13.96 9.25
CA LYS A 184 -18.50 13.70 7.88
C LYS A 184 -17.33 13.27 6.97
N GLY A 185 -16.14 13.88 7.13
CA GLY A 185 -14.92 13.51 6.38
C GLY A 185 -14.53 12.06 6.62
N THR A 186 -14.39 11.67 7.89
CA THR A 186 -14.09 10.28 8.29
C THR A 186 -15.14 9.30 7.79
N MET A 187 -16.43 9.66 7.89
CA MET A 187 -17.52 8.81 7.39
C MET A 187 -17.44 8.60 5.88
N ASN A 188 -17.14 9.66 5.11
CA ASN A 188 -17.00 9.57 3.66
C ASN A 188 -15.82 8.69 3.26
N GLU A 189 -14.67 8.86 3.92
CA GLU A 189 -13.48 8.03 3.72
C GLU A 189 -13.78 6.54 3.98
N LEU A 190 -14.36 6.22 5.13
CA LEU A 190 -14.73 4.85 5.49
C LEU A 190 -15.74 4.23 4.51
N MET A 191 -16.68 5.02 4.01
CA MET A 191 -17.65 4.56 3.02
C MET A 191 -17.00 4.33 1.65
N SER A 192 -16.07 5.18 1.23
CA SER A 192 -15.30 5.00 0.00
C SER A 192 -14.47 3.71 0.04
N ILE A 193 -13.74 3.46 1.14
CA ILE A 193 -13.01 2.20 1.34
C ILE A 193 -13.94 1.00 1.29
N LYS A 194 -15.13 1.12 1.93
CA LYS A 194 -16.14 0.08 1.89
C LYS A 194 -16.68 -0.21 0.47
N GLU A 195 -16.74 0.78 -0.40
CA GLU A 195 -17.12 0.61 -1.81
C GLU A 195 -16.04 -0.12 -2.62
N CYS A 196 -14.77 0.10 -2.30
CA CYS A 196 -13.63 -0.52 -2.96
C CYS A 196 -13.52 -2.03 -2.72
N ARG A 197 -13.77 -2.53 -1.50
CA ARG A 197 -13.83 -3.95 -1.10
C ARG A 197 -12.74 -4.84 -1.68
N THR A 198 -11.49 -4.42 -1.58
CA THR A 198 -10.39 -5.14 -2.21
C THR A 198 -10.10 -6.45 -1.48
N SER A 199 -10.63 -7.56 -2.00
CA SER A 199 -10.29 -8.91 -1.55
C SER A 199 -9.12 -9.49 -2.32
N ILE A 200 -8.51 -10.55 -1.79
CA ILE A 200 -7.43 -11.28 -2.46
C ILE A 200 -7.90 -11.76 -3.84
N GLU A 201 -9.07 -12.39 -3.91
CA GLU A 201 -9.60 -12.96 -5.16
C GLU A 201 -9.98 -11.88 -6.20
N LEU A 202 -10.47 -10.72 -5.75
CA LEU A 202 -10.72 -9.60 -6.63
C LEU A 202 -9.41 -9.08 -7.21
N PHE A 203 -8.41 -8.89 -6.37
CA PHE A 203 -7.10 -8.39 -6.80
C PHE A 203 -6.42 -9.37 -7.77
N GLU A 204 -6.35 -10.67 -7.44
CA GLU A 204 -5.77 -11.70 -8.29
C GLU A 204 -6.42 -11.75 -9.68
N ARG A 205 -7.75 -11.62 -9.77
CA ARG A 205 -8.46 -11.53 -11.04
C ARG A 205 -8.07 -10.28 -11.84
N LEU A 206 -8.04 -9.12 -11.18
CA LEU A 206 -7.76 -7.84 -11.85
C LEU A 206 -6.34 -7.76 -12.39
N ILE A 207 -5.33 -8.19 -11.63
CA ILE A 207 -3.94 -8.17 -12.12
C ILE A 207 -3.78 -9.06 -13.35
N HIS A 208 -4.44 -10.21 -13.38
CA HIS A 208 -4.44 -11.09 -14.56
C HIS A 208 -5.07 -10.41 -15.78
N GLN A 209 -6.22 -9.76 -15.61
CA GLN A 209 -6.91 -9.00 -16.66
C GLN A 209 -6.08 -7.82 -17.17
N CYS A 210 -5.30 -7.18 -16.28
CA CYS A 210 -4.43 -6.06 -16.64
C CYS A 210 -3.07 -6.48 -17.22
N GLY A 211 -2.85 -7.77 -17.46
CA GLY A 211 -1.62 -8.30 -18.08
C GLY A 211 -0.42 -8.33 -17.14
N PHE A 212 -0.66 -8.66 -15.87
CA PHE A 212 0.38 -8.99 -14.89
C PHE A 212 0.40 -10.50 -14.61
N SER A 213 1.58 -11.01 -14.32
CA SER A 213 1.80 -12.35 -13.75
C SER A 213 2.28 -12.22 -12.30
N VAL A 214 1.80 -13.13 -11.45
CA VAL A 214 2.27 -13.23 -10.06
C VAL A 214 3.55 -14.05 -10.04
N THR A 215 4.65 -13.43 -9.64
CA THR A 215 5.94 -14.09 -9.46
C THR A 215 6.07 -14.67 -8.07
N ASP A 216 5.65 -13.93 -7.05
CA ASP A 216 5.58 -14.40 -5.67
C ASP A 216 4.43 -13.74 -4.90
N GLN A 217 3.99 -14.41 -3.84
CA GLN A 217 2.92 -13.93 -2.97
C GLN A 217 3.21 -14.28 -1.51
N LYS A 218 3.03 -13.31 -0.61
CA LYS A 218 3.05 -13.55 0.84
C LYS A 218 1.76 -13.03 1.46
N LEU A 219 1.03 -13.90 2.13
CA LEU A 219 -0.13 -13.54 2.94
C LEU A 219 0.28 -13.51 4.40
N TRP A 220 0.18 -12.34 5.01
CA TRP A 220 0.59 -12.12 6.39
C TRP A 220 -0.58 -12.23 7.36
N PHE A 221 -0.49 -13.16 8.32
CA PHE A 221 -1.38 -13.20 9.47
C PHE A 221 -1.06 -12.05 10.44
N ILE A 222 0.23 -11.81 10.70
CA ILE A 222 0.73 -10.63 11.42
C ILE A 222 1.59 -9.83 10.46
N ASN A 223 1.10 -8.68 10.01
CA ASN A 223 1.78 -7.78 9.08
C ASN A 223 3.15 -7.36 9.63
N PRO A 224 4.22 -7.35 8.82
CA PRO A 224 5.54 -6.85 9.19
C PRO A 224 5.53 -5.47 9.85
N HIS A 225 4.71 -4.54 9.37
CA HIS A 225 4.55 -3.23 10.00
C HIS A 225 4.05 -3.29 11.44
N TYR A 226 3.37 -4.38 11.86
CA TYR A 226 2.93 -4.56 13.25
C TYR A 226 4.07 -4.81 14.23
N LYS A 227 5.28 -5.13 13.74
CA LYS A 227 6.49 -5.17 14.57
C LYS A 227 6.77 -3.78 15.17
N GLN A 228 6.69 -2.73 14.36
CA GLN A 228 6.91 -1.35 14.81
C GLN A 228 5.69 -0.84 15.58
N LYS A 229 4.50 -1.12 15.07
CA LYS A 229 3.25 -0.57 15.62
C LYS A 229 2.80 -1.19 16.94
N PHE A 230 2.98 -2.49 17.11
CA PHE A 230 2.43 -3.29 18.21
C PHE A 230 3.45 -4.19 18.89
N HIS A 231 4.71 -4.16 18.47
CA HIS A 231 5.79 -5.06 18.93
C HIS A 231 5.46 -6.55 18.74
N LEU A 232 4.70 -6.87 17.69
CA LEU A 232 4.32 -8.23 17.34
C LEU A 232 5.34 -8.84 16.36
N THR A 233 5.68 -10.10 16.55
CA THR A 233 6.53 -10.83 15.59
C THR A 233 5.73 -11.13 14.32
N PRO A 234 6.20 -10.70 13.13
CA PRO A 234 5.53 -10.98 11.87
C PRO A 234 5.37 -12.48 11.62
N ARG A 235 4.21 -12.87 11.11
CA ARG A 235 3.91 -14.28 10.81
C ARG A 235 3.13 -14.39 9.52
N LEU A 236 3.55 -15.31 8.67
CA LEU A 236 2.79 -15.69 7.48
C LEU A 236 1.51 -16.43 7.87
N LEU A 237 0.53 -16.34 6.99
CA LEU A 237 -0.70 -17.12 7.13
C LEU A 237 -0.35 -18.61 7.03
N PRO A 238 -0.88 -19.47 7.93
CA PRO A 238 -0.68 -20.91 7.83
C PRO A 238 -1.15 -21.45 6.46
N HIS A 239 -0.36 -22.34 5.87
CA HIS A 239 -0.58 -22.82 4.51
C HIS A 239 -1.96 -23.47 4.29
N TRP A 240 -2.50 -24.15 5.29
CA TRP A 240 -3.82 -24.73 5.22
C TRP A 240 -4.94 -23.67 5.16
N VAL A 241 -4.79 -22.51 5.82
CA VAL A 241 -5.73 -21.38 5.71
C VAL A 241 -5.58 -20.69 4.35
N TRP A 242 -4.33 -20.52 3.89
CA TRP A 242 -4.03 -19.89 2.59
C TRP A 242 -4.80 -20.57 1.45
N LYS A 243 -4.87 -21.90 1.44
CA LYS A 243 -5.55 -22.67 0.40
C LYS A 243 -7.07 -22.49 0.37
N VAL A 244 -7.68 -21.99 1.45
CA VAL A 244 -9.14 -21.84 1.53
C VAL A 244 -9.53 -20.46 1.01
N LYS A 245 -9.86 -20.39 -0.29
CA LYS A 245 -10.31 -19.16 -0.95
C LYS A 245 -11.44 -18.48 -0.16
N TYR A 246 -11.50 -17.17 -0.20
CA TYR A 246 -12.42 -16.29 0.52
C TYR A 246 -12.22 -16.30 2.05
N ILE A 247 -12.02 -17.43 2.70
CA ILE A 247 -11.79 -17.52 4.14
C ILE A 247 -10.44 -16.91 4.51
N ARG A 248 -9.40 -17.12 3.69
CA ARG A 248 -8.06 -16.54 3.88
C ARG A 248 -8.07 -15.01 4.08
N ASN A 249 -9.02 -14.29 3.48
CA ASN A 249 -9.16 -12.85 3.63
C ASN A 249 -9.40 -12.39 5.07
N PHE A 250 -10.14 -13.19 5.86
CA PHE A 250 -10.46 -12.84 7.25
C PHE A 250 -9.24 -12.87 8.16
N PHE A 251 -8.22 -13.61 7.78
CA PHE A 251 -6.99 -13.81 8.56
C PHE A 251 -5.76 -13.13 7.97
N THR A 252 -5.90 -12.43 6.85
CA THR A 252 -4.79 -11.79 6.15
C THR A 252 -4.77 -10.30 6.45
N THR A 253 -3.84 -9.87 7.30
CA THR A 253 -3.68 -8.46 7.69
C THR A 253 -2.90 -7.65 6.67
N SER A 254 -2.15 -8.31 5.79
CA SER A 254 -1.51 -7.71 4.61
C SER A 254 -1.24 -8.79 3.56
N CYS A 255 -1.55 -8.46 2.33
CA CYS A 255 -1.25 -9.26 1.15
C CYS A 255 -0.06 -8.61 0.45
N TRP A 256 1.01 -9.36 0.20
CA TRP A 256 2.14 -8.89 -0.58
C TRP A 256 2.26 -9.69 -1.85
N TYR A 257 2.46 -8.98 -2.96
CA TYR A 257 2.64 -9.57 -4.27
C TYR A 257 3.88 -9.00 -4.94
N ILE A 258 4.62 -9.85 -5.61
CA ILE A 258 5.60 -9.48 -6.62
C ILE A 258 4.99 -9.82 -7.97
N LEU A 259 4.84 -8.79 -8.81
CA LEU A 259 4.22 -8.90 -10.11
C LEU A 259 5.21 -8.47 -11.20
N ASN A 260 5.16 -9.17 -12.32
CA ASN A 260 5.85 -8.80 -13.56
C ASN A 260 4.83 -8.58 -14.68
N ILE A 261 5.23 -7.90 -15.74
CA ILE A 261 4.40 -7.78 -16.94
C ILE A 261 4.33 -9.17 -17.59
N SER A 262 3.10 -9.66 -17.84
CA SER A 262 2.92 -10.91 -18.58
C SER A 262 3.47 -10.74 -20.00
N ILE A 263 4.39 -11.60 -20.38
CA ILE A 263 4.79 -11.73 -21.78
C ILE A 263 3.69 -12.55 -22.42
N VAL A 264 2.90 -11.92 -23.29
CA VAL A 264 1.96 -12.65 -24.17
C VAL A 264 2.81 -13.09 -25.34
N ASP A 265 3.10 -14.40 -25.41
CA ASP A 265 3.70 -15.04 -26.58
C ASP A 265 2.77 -14.96 -27.81
#